data_b3016ae74137f8218f6e45dad0aa1c54
#
_entry.id   b3016ae74137f8218f6e45dad0aa1c54
#
_cell.length_a   1.000
_cell.length_b   1.000
_cell.length_c   1.000
_cell.angle_alpha   90.00
_cell.angle_beta   90.00
_cell.angle_gamma   90.00
#
_symmetry.space_group_name_H-M   'P 1'
#
loop_
_entity.id
_entity.type
_entity.pdbx_description
1 polymer ?
#
loop_
_entity_poly.entity_id
_entity_poly.type
_entity_poly.pdbx_seq_one_letter_code
_entity_poly.pdbx_strand_id
1 'polypeptide(L)' 'NLFAAQEGWDAGRCYEKLGQTSDAVRLYTKVVELSPNSNWATMAQYRLSAIK' A
#
# COMPACT_ATOMS: atom_id res chain seq x y z
N ASN A 1 -15.61 -10.59 4.28
CA ASN A 1 -14.75 -10.01 3.26
C ASN A 1 -13.36 -9.77 3.74
N LEU A 2 -12.42 -10.46 3.13
CA LEU A 2 -11.03 -10.30 3.50
C LEU A 2 -10.37 -9.29 2.58
N PHE A 3 -9.62 -8.39 3.18
CA PHE A 3 -8.80 -7.47 2.42
C PHE A 3 -7.62 -8.23 1.84
N ALA A 4 -7.44 -8.19 0.53
CA ALA A 4 -6.33 -8.87 -0.12
C ALA A 4 -5.13 -7.94 -0.16
N ALA A 5 -4.09 -8.28 0.60
CA ALA A 5 -2.92 -7.43 0.71
C ALA A 5 -2.27 -7.19 -0.65
N GLN A 6 -2.21 -8.21 -1.49
CA GLN A 6 -1.64 -8.05 -2.83
C GLN A 6 -2.41 -7.03 -3.64
N GLU A 7 -3.75 -7.10 -3.60
CA GLU A 7 -4.57 -6.16 -4.35
C GLU A 7 -4.39 -4.74 -3.83
N GLY A 8 -4.29 -4.60 -2.51
CA GLY A 8 -4.04 -3.29 -1.93
C GLY A 8 -2.68 -2.73 -2.36
N TRP A 9 -1.67 -3.57 -2.37
CA TRP A 9 -0.34 -3.18 -2.85
C TRP A 9 -0.41 -2.75 -4.32
N ASP A 10 -1.06 -3.56 -5.16
CA ASP A 10 -1.15 -3.25 -6.58
C ASP A 10 -1.89 -1.94 -6.82
N ALA A 11 -2.99 -1.73 -6.10
CA ALA A 11 -3.75 -0.49 -6.22
C ALA A 11 -2.92 0.70 -5.78
N GLY A 12 -2.18 0.56 -4.68
CA GLY A 12 -1.29 1.63 -4.22
C GLY A 12 -0.25 1.98 -5.26
N ARG A 13 0.35 0.97 -5.88
CA ARG A 13 1.33 1.22 -6.94
C ARG A 13 0.70 1.95 -8.13
N CYS A 14 -0.50 1.54 -8.51
CA CYS A 14 -1.20 2.21 -9.61
C CYS A 14 -1.45 3.69 -9.30
N TYR A 15 -1.97 3.96 -8.10
CA TYR A 15 -2.20 5.35 -7.70
C TYR A 15 -0.91 6.15 -7.69
N GLU A 16 0.16 5.54 -7.19
CA GLU A 16 1.44 6.23 -7.14
C GLU A 16 1.92 6.60 -8.54
N LYS A 17 1.76 5.69 -9.49
CA LYS A 17 2.16 5.95 -10.87
C LYS A 17 1.32 7.04 -11.52
N LEU A 18 0.07 7.17 -11.10
CA LEU A 18 -0.82 8.20 -11.62
C LEU A 18 -0.60 9.55 -10.94
N GLY A 19 0.30 9.62 -9.99
CA GLY A 19 0.53 10.86 -9.25
C GLY A 19 -0.49 11.11 -8.17
N GLN A 20 -1.35 10.12 -7.88
CA GLN A 20 -2.37 10.25 -6.84
C GLN A 20 -1.79 9.76 -5.53
N THR A 21 -0.92 10.57 -4.97
CA THR A 21 -0.13 10.19 -3.81
C THR A 21 -0.98 9.92 -2.58
N SER A 22 -2.00 10.75 -2.34
CA SER A 22 -2.87 10.57 -1.17
C SER A 22 -3.57 9.22 -1.21
N ASP A 23 -4.04 8.83 -2.38
CA ASP A 23 -4.70 7.54 -2.53
C ASP A 23 -3.71 6.39 -2.33
N ALA A 24 -2.51 6.54 -2.85
CA ALA A 24 -1.48 5.52 -2.67
C ALA A 24 -1.16 5.33 -1.20
N VAL A 25 -0.99 6.43 -0.45
CA VAL A 25 -0.70 6.36 0.98
C VAL A 25 -1.83 5.63 1.70
N ARG A 26 -3.07 5.93 1.35
CA ARG A 26 -4.21 5.29 1.98
C ARG A 26 -4.19 3.78 1.77
N LEU A 27 -3.93 3.35 0.54
CA LEU A 27 -3.91 1.92 0.24
C LEU A 27 -2.72 1.22 0.91
N TYR A 28 -1.54 1.81 0.86
CA TYR A 28 -0.38 1.22 1.51
C TYR A 28 -0.59 1.11 3.02
N THR A 29 -1.16 2.14 3.63
CA THR A 29 -1.44 2.10 5.06
C THR A 29 -2.39 0.96 5.39
N LYS A 30 -3.40 0.77 4.56
CA LYS A 30 -4.37 -0.30 4.76
C LYS A 30 -3.69 -1.67 4.69
N VAL A 31 -2.78 -1.85 3.75
CA VAL A 31 -2.02 -3.11 3.65
C VAL A 31 -1.26 -3.38 4.94
N VAL A 32 -0.57 -2.37 5.47
CA VAL A 32 0.21 -2.52 6.68
C VAL A 32 -0.68 -2.83 7.88
N GLU A 33 -1.82 -2.15 7.98
CA GLU A 33 -2.70 -2.30 9.13
C GLU A 33 -3.43 -3.63 9.13
N LEU A 34 -3.86 -4.09 7.97
CA LEU A 34 -4.69 -5.28 7.87
C LEU A 34 -3.90 -6.57 7.64
N SER A 35 -2.68 -6.46 7.15
CA SER A 35 -1.84 -7.62 6.87
C SER A 35 -0.40 -7.35 7.27
N PRO A 36 -0.15 -7.04 8.56
CA PRO A 36 1.18 -6.56 8.98
C PRO A 36 2.30 -7.57 8.81
N ASN A 37 1.98 -8.85 8.74
CA ASN A 37 3.02 -9.89 8.65
C ASN A 37 3.26 -10.35 7.21
N SER A 38 2.67 -9.68 6.24
CA SER A 38 2.84 -10.07 4.85
C SER A 38 4.04 -9.36 4.23
N ASN A 39 4.57 -9.94 3.16
CA ASN A 39 5.61 -9.28 2.37
C ASN A 39 5.10 -7.97 1.79
N TRP A 40 3.80 -7.93 1.48
CA TRP A 40 3.18 -6.73 0.93
C TRP A 40 3.25 -5.58 1.92
N ALA A 41 3.08 -5.88 3.21
CA ALA A 41 3.18 -4.85 4.24
C ALA A 41 4.59 -4.27 4.30
N THR A 42 5.60 -5.13 4.20
CA THR A 42 6.99 -4.68 4.21
C THR A 42 7.25 -3.74 3.03
N MET A 43 6.79 -4.14 1.85
CA MET A 43 6.98 -3.30 0.66
C MET A 43 6.19 -2.00 0.76
N ALA A 44 4.97 -2.08 1.32
CA ALA A 44 4.15 -0.89 1.48
C ALA A 44 4.80 0.11 2.44
N GLN A 45 5.40 -0.39 3.52
CA GLN A 45 6.10 0.50 4.45
C GLN A 45 7.28 1.19 3.78
N TYR A 46 7.99 0.46 2.94
CA TYR A 46 9.09 1.05 2.19
C TYR A 46 8.60 2.20 1.31
N ARG A 47 7.51 1.96 0.59
CA ARG A 47 6.97 3.00 -0.29
C ARG A 47 6.45 4.20 0.51
N LEU A 48 5.82 3.93 1.65
CA LEU A 48 5.33 5.02 2.49
C LEU A 48 6.48 5.93 2.94
N SER A 49 7.61 5.35 3.29
CA SER A 49 8.78 6.14 3.65
C SER A 49 9.30 6.96 2.48
N ALA A 50 9.28 6.38 1.29
CA ALA A 50 9.81 7.05 0.10
C ALA A 50 8.91 8.18 -0.38
N ILE A 51 7.59 8.06 -0.17
CA ILE A 51 6.64 9.06 -0.64
C ILE A 51 6.72 10.36 0.17
N LYS A 52 7.04 10.24 1.43
CA LYS A 52 7.10 11.45 2.28
C LYS A 52 8.25 12.40 1.90
#